data_4d3457eaef93007b36e38f037fd8030a
#
_entry.id   4d3457eaef93007b36e38f037fd8030a
#
_cell.length_a   1.000
_cell.length_b   1.000
_cell.length_c   1.000
_cell.angle_alpha   90.00
_cell.angle_beta   90.00
_cell.angle_gamma   90.00
#
_symmetry.space_group_name_H-M   'P 1'
#
loop_
_entity.id
_entity.type
_entity.pdbx_description
1 polymer ?
#
loop_
_entity_poly.entity_id
_entity_poly.type
_entity_poly.pdbx_seq_one_letter_code
_entity_poly.pdbx_strand_id
1 'polypeptide(L)'
;MDPIAEVNLSFGRRNVQPGEFVDSRVSELPGTLNVQVFDKGSRPVTVAIVDADVPDVENDRFNYRCHFLAANIWIAPKQTKIHLNIRQKDKILLPWLPAYAQKGSPYHRLGIFILEQPEGKTIDVAEAMKERFYKDGTSWKVQRDKFVLRSFIDRHSLKPVGVTMFRTQWDEGTAGVMQRAGIAGADVELRRKRIEPLPYKKKDGARYR
;
A
#
# COMPACT_ATOMS: atom_id res chain seq x y z
N MET A 1 21.43 -2.74 -6.87
CA MET A 1 20.97 -1.45 -7.44
C MET A 1 21.11 -0.44 -6.31
N ASP A 2 21.97 0.53 -6.47
CA ASP A 2 22.15 1.56 -5.44
C ASP A 2 20.92 2.46 -5.39
N PRO A 3 20.37 2.76 -4.20
CA PRO A 3 19.23 3.65 -4.08
C PRO A 3 19.61 5.07 -4.56
N ILE A 4 18.80 5.62 -5.45
CA ILE A 4 19.00 6.98 -5.97
C ILE A 4 18.34 8.00 -5.03
N ALA A 5 17.36 7.57 -4.25
CA ALA A 5 16.64 8.43 -3.34
C ALA A 5 16.42 7.74 -1.98
N GLU A 6 16.63 8.51 -0.92
CA GLU A 6 16.20 8.19 0.44
C GLU A 6 14.76 8.66 0.65
N VAL A 7 13.94 7.82 1.30
CA VAL A 7 12.53 8.09 1.53
C VAL A 7 12.20 7.94 3.00
N ASN A 8 11.81 9.02 3.63
CA ASN A 8 11.42 9.08 5.03
C ASN A 8 9.94 9.44 5.16
N LEU A 9 9.19 8.65 5.95
CA LEU A 9 7.76 8.88 6.23
C LEU A 9 7.60 9.60 7.56
N SER A 10 6.65 10.53 7.61
CA SER A 10 6.19 11.12 8.87
C SER A 10 4.66 11.26 8.91
N PHE A 11 4.07 11.07 10.08
CA PHE A 11 2.68 11.40 10.38
C PHE A 11 2.67 12.55 11.40
N GLY A 12 2.25 13.72 10.95
CA GLY A 12 2.36 14.95 11.73
C GLY A 12 3.81 15.22 12.16
N ARG A 13 4.09 15.19 13.46
CA ARG A 13 5.43 15.38 14.02
C ARG A 13 6.22 14.07 14.25
N ARG A 14 5.58 12.92 14.08
CA ARG A 14 6.20 11.62 14.30
C ARG A 14 6.90 11.15 13.02
N ASN A 15 8.22 10.99 13.08
CA ASN A 15 8.98 10.29 12.03
C ASN A 15 8.84 8.78 12.24
N VAL A 16 8.65 8.06 11.14
CA VAL A 16 8.47 6.60 11.14
C VAL A 16 9.74 5.95 10.61
N GLN A 17 10.34 5.09 11.41
CA GLN A 17 11.51 4.33 10.97
C GLN A 17 11.10 3.20 10.00
N PRO A 18 11.96 2.80 9.06
CA PRO A 18 11.69 1.69 8.17
C PRO A 18 11.33 0.41 8.94
N GLY A 19 10.16 -0.15 8.65
CA GLY A 19 9.66 -1.34 9.34
C GLY A 19 9.02 -1.11 10.70
N GLU A 20 8.88 0.13 11.16
CA GLU A 20 8.22 0.47 12.42
C GLU A 20 6.72 0.15 12.36
N PHE A 21 6.14 -0.21 13.51
CA PHE A 21 4.69 -0.35 13.66
C PHE A 21 4.03 1.03 13.84
N VAL A 22 3.00 1.27 13.07
CA VAL A 22 2.18 2.49 13.12
C VAL A 22 0.74 2.11 13.47
N ASP A 23 0.22 2.71 14.52
CA ASP A 23 -1.16 2.51 14.97
C ASP A 23 -2.15 3.06 13.94
N SER A 24 -3.33 2.44 13.88
CA SER A 24 -4.39 2.81 12.94
C SER A 24 -4.79 4.28 13.05
N ARG A 25 -4.90 4.81 14.26
CA ARG A 25 -5.24 6.23 14.52
C ARG A 25 -4.17 7.20 14.03
N VAL A 26 -2.90 6.83 14.08
CA VAL A 26 -1.79 7.66 13.59
C VAL A 26 -1.82 7.75 12.08
N SER A 27 -2.09 6.63 11.40
CA SER A 27 -2.17 6.54 9.94
C SER A 27 -3.54 6.91 9.37
N GLU A 28 -4.51 7.29 10.20
CA GLU A 28 -5.83 7.73 9.74
C GLU A 28 -5.73 8.97 8.83
N LEU A 29 -4.91 9.93 9.23
CA LEU A 29 -4.62 11.10 8.41
C LEU A 29 -3.45 10.82 7.48
N PRO A 30 -3.47 11.40 6.27
CA PRO A 30 -2.38 11.25 5.32
C PRO A 30 -1.08 11.85 5.86
N GLY A 31 0.01 11.09 5.72
CA GLY A 31 1.34 11.51 6.14
C GLY A 31 2.06 12.41 5.14
N THR A 32 3.34 12.60 5.39
CA THR A 32 4.26 13.35 4.51
C THR A 32 5.49 12.48 4.24
N LEU A 33 5.90 12.41 2.99
CA LEU A 33 7.17 11.81 2.58
C LEU A 33 8.21 12.91 2.41
N ASN A 34 9.39 12.71 3.01
CA ASN A 34 10.58 13.48 2.72
C ASN A 34 11.44 12.63 1.80
N VAL A 35 11.61 13.07 0.56
CA VAL A 35 12.41 12.39 -0.46
C VAL A 35 13.68 13.19 -0.68
N GLN A 36 14.83 12.58 -0.42
CA GLN A 36 16.14 13.15 -0.68
C GLN A 36 16.78 12.42 -1.86
N VAL A 37 17.11 13.16 -2.91
CA VAL A 37 17.72 12.60 -4.11
C VAL A 37 19.22 12.84 -4.06
N PHE A 38 20.00 11.81 -4.37
CA PHE A 38 21.46 11.86 -4.30
C PHE A 38 22.13 12.36 -5.59
N ASP A 39 21.38 12.45 -6.69
CA ASP A 39 21.86 12.98 -7.95
C ASP A 39 21.36 14.43 -8.21
N LYS A 40 21.80 15.05 -9.31
CA LYS A 40 21.54 16.47 -9.61
C LYS A 40 20.28 16.73 -10.44
N GLY A 41 19.51 15.72 -10.81
CA GLY A 41 18.38 15.88 -11.72
C GLY A 41 17.05 16.14 -11.01
N SER A 42 16.29 17.14 -11.44
CA SER A 42 14.85 17.24 -11.12
C SER A 42 14.06 16.36 -12.07
N ARG A 43 13.09 15.60 -11.55
CA ARG A 43 12.35 14.62 -12.36
C ARG A 43 10.93 14.39 -11.84
N PRO A 44 10.00 14.02 -12.74
CA PRO A 44 8.67 13.61 -12.33
C PRO A 44 8.72 12.18 -11.78
N VAL A 45 8.00 11.93 -10.70
CA VAL A 45 7.86 10.62 -10.09
C VAL A 45 6.40 10.25 -9.84
N THR A 46 6.17 8.97 -9.75
CA THR A 46 4.94 8.37 -9.23
C THR A 46 5.22 7.84 -7.82
N VAL A 47 4.32 8.11 -6.89
CA VAL A 47 4.36 7.59 -5.53
C VAL A 47 3.27 6.54 -5.39
N ALA A 48 3.63 5.33 -5.00
CA ALA A 48 2.72 4.24 -4.72
C ALA A 48 2.90 3.72 -3.29
N ILE A 49 1.79 3.53 -2.56
CA ILE A 49 1.80 2.88 -1.25
C ILE A 49 0.91 1.65 -1.34
N VAL A 50 1.53 0.48 -1.16
CA VAL A 50 0.90 -0.81 -1.39
C VAL A 50 1.02 -1.69 -0.16
N ASP A 51 -0.10 -2.19 0.31
CA ASP A 51 -0.20 -3.25 1.30
C ASP A 51 -0.04 -4.61 0.60
N ALA A 52 0.90 -5.42 1.08
CA ALA A 52 1.23 -6.72 0.50
C ALA A 52 0.57 -7.90 1.22
N ASP A 53 -0.17 -7.65 2.30
CA ASP A 53 -0.61 -8.68 3.23
C ASP A 53 -2.14 -8.70 3.43
N VAL A 54 -2.91 -8.27 2.43
CA VAL A 54 -4.38 -8.28 2.48
C VAL A 54 -4.89 -9.71 2.39
N PRO A 55 -5.58 -10.24 3.41
CA PRO A 55 -6.05 -11.62 3.38
C PRO A 55 -7.08 -11.87 2.28
N ASP A 56 -6.88 -12.94 1.51
CA ASP A 56 -7.85 -13.51 0.58
C ASP A 56 -8.26 -14.89 1.12
N VAL A 57 -9.27 -14.87 1.97
CA VAL A 57 -9.71 -16.07 2.72
C VAL A 57 -10.28 -17.14 1.79
N GLU A 58 -10.88 -16.72 0.67
CA GLU A 58 -11.48 -17.67 -0.30
C GLU A 58 -10.40 -18.50 -1.02
N ASN A 59 -9.27 -17.86 -1.35
CA ASN A 59 -8.19 -18.51 -2.09
C ASN A 59 -7.01 -18.93 -1.21
N ASP A 60 -7.12 -18.77 0.12
CA ASP A 60 -6.07 -19.09 1.10
C ASP A 60 -4.70 -18.47 0.75
N ARG A 61 -4.72 -17.18 0.39
CA ARG A 61 -3.54 -16.42 -0.01
C ARG A 61 -3.62 -14.98 0.45
N PHE A 62 -2.57 -14.21 0.16
CA PHE A 62 -2.56 -12.75 0.33
C PHE A 62 -2.69 -12.05 -1.02
N ASN A 63 -3.39 -10.92 -1.01
CA ASN A 63 -3.53 -10.01 -2.14
C ASN A 63 -2.82 -8.68 -1.82
N TYR A 64 -2.74 -7.83 -2.83
CA TYR A 64 -2.20 -6.48 -2.73
C TYR A 64 -3.32 -5.46 -2.72
N ARG A 65 -3.17 -4.40 -1.92
CA ARG A 65 -4.09 -3.26 -1.89
C ARG A 65 -3.32 -1.96 -2.05
N CYS A 66 -3.80 -1.09 -2.93
CA CYS A 66 -3.20 0.23 -3.10
C CYS A 66 -3.84 1.24 -2.13
N HIS A 67 -3.05 1.72 -1.18
CA HIS A 67 -3.48 2.73 -0.20
C HIS A 67 -3.35 4.15 -0.72
N PHE A 68 -2.38 4.39 -1.59
CA PHE A 68 -2.15 5.70 -2.21
C PHE A 68 -1.45 5.53 -3.56
N LEU A 69 -1.88 6.32 -4.56
CA LEU A 69 -1.21 6.37 -5.85
C LEU A 69 -1.34 7.79 -6.41
N ALA A 70 -0.20 8.42 -6.67
CA ALA A 70 -0.15 9.72 -7.30
C ALA A 70 1.03 9.78 -8.27
N ALA A 71 0.84 10.43 -9.41
CA ALA A 71 1.83 10.58 -10.46
C ALA A 71 2.17 12.07 -10.71
N ASN A 72 3.08 12.31 -11.64
CA ASN A 72 3.46 13.66 -12.08
C ASN A 72 3.92 14.59 -10.94
N ILE A 73 4.55 14.00 -9.91
CA ILE A 73 5.09 14.73 -8.77
C ILE A 73 6.55 15.04 -9.06
N TRP A 74 6.92 16.31 -9.06
CA TRP A 74 8.30 16.73 -9.27
C TRP A 74 9.11 16.63 -7.99
N ILE A 75 10.23 15.91 -8.04
CA ILE A 75 11.25 15.90 -7.00
C ILE A 75 12.49 16.63 -7.47
N ALA A 76 13.12 17.37 -6.55
CA ALA A 76 14.30 18.17 -6.80
C ALA A 76 15.56 17.50 -6.21
N PRO A 77 16.77 17.92 -6.62
CA PRO A 77 18.05 17.40 -6.10
C PRO A 77 18.26 17.59 -4.59
N LYS A 78 17.47 18.44 -3.98
CA LYS A 78 17.42 18.63 -2.53
C LYS A 78 16.24 17.84 -1.95
N GLN A 79 16.08 17.91 -0.65
CA GLN A 79 14.94 17.32 0.02
C GLN A 79 13.62 17.88 -0.52
N THR A 80 12.75 16.98 -1.00
CA THR A 80 11.39 17.32 -1.45
C THR A 80 10.38 16.73 -0.47
N LYS A 81 9.43 17.56 -0.04
CA LYS A 81 8.29 17.13 0.78
C LYS A 81 7.11 16.81 -0.11
N ILE A 82 6.59 15.59 0.00
CA ILE A 82 5.41 15.14 -0.71
C ILE A 82 4.32 14.86 0.31
N HIS A 83 3.27 15.68 0.31
CA HIS A 83 2.12 15.49 1.18
C HIS A 83 1.16 14.46 0.57
N LEU A 84 0.80 13.42 1.32
CA LEU A 84 -0.09 12.35 0.84
C LEU A 84 -1.58 12.76 0.76
N ASN A 85 -1.88 14.04 0.97
CA ASN A 85 -3.20 14.65 0.82
C ASN A 85 -3.38 15.42 -0.51
N ILE A 86 -2.66 15.03 -1.55
CA ILE A 86 -2.77 15.63 -2.89
C ILE A 86 -4.22 15.62 -3.36
N ARG A 87 -4.71 16.77 -3.82
CA ARG A 87 -6.08 16.95 -4.35
C ARG A 87 -6.12 17.31 -5.83
N GLN A 88 -4.96 17.53 -6.45
CA GLN A 88 -4.84 17.90 -7.86
C GLN A 88 -5.22 16.71 -8.73
N LYS A 89 -6.26 16.90 -9.57
CA LYS A 89 -6.84 15.83 -10.40
C LYS A 89 -5.88 15.27 -11.46
N ASP A 90 -4.91 16.08 -11.88
CA ASP A 90 -3.85 15.71 -12.82
C ASP A 90 -2.72 14.90 -12.18
N LYS A 91 -2.75 14.73 -10.86
CA LYS A 91 -1.71 14.03 -10.10
C LYS A 91 -2.24 12.84 -9.32
N ILE A 92 -3.45 12.95 -8.76
CA ILE A 92 -3.98 11.91 -7.86
C ILE A 92 -4.73 10.81 -8.65
N LEU A 93 -4.25 9.59 -8.54
CA LEU A 93 -4.92 8.40 -9.04
C LEU A 93 -5.78 7.76 -7.95
N LEU A 94 -5.19 7.50 -6.78
CA LEU A 94 -5.88 6.93 -5.63
C LEU A 94 -5.54 7.79 -4.40
N PRO A 95 -6.52 8.48 -3.79
CA PRO A 95 -6.29 9.25 -2.58
C PRO A 95 -5.91 8.34 -1.41
N TRP A 96 -5.34 8.94 -0.36
CA TRP A 96 -4.94 8.22 0.85
C TRP A 96 -6.09 7.37 1.41
N LEU A 97 -5.79 6.11 1.65
CA LEU A 97 -6.61 5.19 2.44
C LEU A 97 -5.83 4.90 3.72
N PRO A 98 -6.42 5.06 4.92
CA PRO A 98 -5.77 4.72 6.18
C PRO A 98 -5.19 3.30 6.17
N ALA A 99 -4.03 3.11 6.81
CA ALA A 99 -3.48 1.79 7.00
C ALA A 99 -4.28 1.04 8.07
N TYR A 100 -4.63 -0.21 7.80
CA TYR A 100 -5.37 -1.04 8.75
C TYR A 100 -5.07 -2.52 8.52
N ALA A 101 -5.24 -3.30 9.57
CA ALA A 101 -5.27 -4.76 9.53
C ALA A 101 -6.57 -5.24 10.17
N GLN A 102 -7.26 -6.20 9.59
CA GLN A 102 -8.48 -6.76 10.17
C GLN A 102 -8.16 -7.57 11.44
N LYS A 103 -9.09 -7.61 12.38
CA LYS A 103 -8.93 -8.41 13.60
C LYS A 103 -8.72 -9.88 13.24
N GLY A 104 -7.69 -10.48 13.83
CA GLY A 104 -7.30 -11.86 13.55
C GLY A 104 -6.39 -12.06 12.33
N SER A 105 -6.13 -11.01 11.53
CA SER A 105 -5.10 -11.06 10.50
C SER A 105 -3.70 -10.88 11.12
N PRO A 106 -2.63 -11.32 10.44
CA PRO A 106 -1.28 -10.94 10.77
C PRO A 106 -1.08 -9.41 10.64
N TYR A 107 0.11 -8.92 11.01
CA TYR A 107 0.47 -7.55 10.67
C TYR A 107 0.57 -7.38 9.15
N HIS A 108 0.28 -6.19 8.67
CA HIS A 108 0.38 -5.81 7.27
C HIS A 108 1.61 -4.96 7.03
N ARG A 109 2.26 -5.16 5.88
CA ARG A 109 3.43 -4.41 5.40
C ARG A 109 3.01 -3.46 4.30
N LEU A 110 3.14 -2.18 4.57
CA LEU A 110 2.84 -1.13 3.59
C LEU A 110 4.16 -0.64 2.98
N GLY A 111 4.44 -1.08 1.77
CA GLY A 111 5.58 -0.62 0.99
C GLY A 111 5.28 0.73 0.35
N ILE A 112 6.21 1.67 0.46
CA ILE A 112 6.18 2.99 -0.15
C ILE A 112 7.23 3.04 -1.24
N PHE A 113 6.81 3.28 -2.47
CA PHE A 113 7.65 3.24 -3.65
C PHE A 113 7.68 4.61 -4.33
N ILE A 114 8.89 5.11 -4.60
CA ILE A 114 9.12 6.26 -5.46
C ILE A 114 9.59 5.73 -6.81
N LEU A 115 8.82 6.01 -7.85
CA LEU A 115 9.00 5.47 -9.18
C LEU A 115 9.24 6.62 -10.15
N GLU A 116 10.42 6.69 -10.72
CA GLU A 116 10.78 7.70 -11.72
C GLU A 116 10.00 7.45 -13.01
N GLN A 117 9.45 8.53 -13.57
CA GLN A 117 8.77 8.51 -14.85
C GLN A 117 9.78 8.72 -16.00
N PRO A 118 9.51 8.15 -17.18
CA PRO A 118 10.36 8.38 -18.36
C PRO A 118 10.47 9.88 -18.67
N GLU A 119 11.65 10.30 -19.10
CA GLU A 119 11.93 11.69 -19.42
C GLU A 119 10.94 12.26 -20.46
N GLY A 120 10.44 13.48 -20.17
CA GLY A 120 9.47 14.16 -21.02
C GLY A 120 8.07 13.52 -21.09
N LYS A 121 7.80 12.47 -20.30
CA LYS A 121 6.49 11.80 -20.27
C LYS A 121 5.75 12.07 -18.97
N THR A 122 4.49 12.46 -19.09
CA THR A 122 3.54 12.52 -17.98
C THR A 122 2.56 11.36 -18.09
N ILE A 123 2.07 10.89 -16.95
CA ILE A 123 1.02 9.88 -16.91
C ILE A 123 -0.33 10.58 -17.05
N ASP A 124 -1.12 10.16 -18.02
CA ASP A 124 -2.53 10.53 -18.07
C ASP A 124 -3.29 9.81 -16.95
N VAL A 125 -3.66 10.57 -15.93
CA VAL A 125 -4.32 10.05 -14.73
C VAL A 125 -5.69 9.45 -15.06
N ALA A 126 -6.44 10.07 -15.98
CA ALA A 126 -7.77 9.61 -16.35
C ALA A 126 -7.69 8.25 -17.07
N GLU A 127 -6.78 8.10 -18.02
CA GLU A 127 -6.56 6.85 -18.74
C GLU A 127 -5.98 5.75 -17.82
N ALA A 128 -5.01 6.09 -16.98
CA ALA A 128 -4.39 5.15 -16.03
C ALA A 128 -5.39 4.58 -15.00
N MET A 129 -6.46 5.32 -14.72
CA MET A 129 -7.51 4.91 -13.78
C MET A 129 -8.73 4.25 -14.43
N LYS A 130 -8.85 4.30 -15.75
CA LYS A 130 -10.03 3.84 -16.47
C LYS A 130 -10.45 2.39 -16.14
N GLU A 131 -9.49 1.48 -16.04
CA GLU A 131 -9.71 0.08 -15.70
C GLU A 131 -9.95 -0.16 -14.20
N ARG A 132 -9.77 0.85 -13.35
CA ARG A 132 -9.91 0.76 -11.90
C ARG A 132 -11.28 1.20 -11.40
N PHE A 133 -12.05 1.86 -12.25
CA PHE A 133 -13.42 2.23 -11.91
C PHE A 133 -14.37 1.06 -12.22
N TYR A 134 -15.21 0.75 -11.26
CA TYR A 134 -16.30 -0.20 -11.45
C TYR A 134 -17.59 0.37 -10.87
N LYS A 135 -18.71 -0.12 -11.40
CA LYS A 135 -20.03 0.32 -10.99
C LYS A 135 -20.57 -0.63 -9.91
N ASP A 136 -20.95 -0.06 -8.78
CA ASP A 136 -21.61 -0.78 -7.68
C ASP A 136 -22.98 -0.16 -7.47
N GLY A 137 -24.00 -0.80 -8.01
CA GLY A 137 -25.35 -0.22 -8.09
C GLY A 137 -25.36 1.07 -8.90
N THR A 138 -25.70 2.20 -8.25
CA THR A 138 -25.74 3.53 -8.86
C THR A 138 -24.42 4.30 -8.69
N SER A 139 -23.51 3.81 -7.85
CA SER A 139 -22.28 4.52 -7.50
C SER A 139 -21.06 3.97 -8.23
N TRP A 140 -20.15 4.87 -8.63
CA TRP A 140 -18.82 4.51 -9.14
C TRP A 140 -17.85 4.32 -7.97
N LYS A 141 -17.21 3.17 -7.92
CA LYS A 141 -16.17 2.83 -6.95
C LYS A 141 -14.84 2.60 -7.64
N VAL A 142 -13.77 2.73 -6.88
CA VAL A 142 -12.41 2.50 -7.37
C VAL A 142 -11.88 1.22 -6.77
N GLN A 143 -11.42 0.33 -7.64
CA GLN A 143 -10.78 -0.93 -7.25
C GLN A 143 -9.38 -0.67 -6.72
N ARG A 144 -9.18 -0.88 -5.42
CA ARG A 144 -7.88 -0.77 -4.76
C ARG A 144 -7.21 -2.13 -4.54
N ASP A 145 -8.04 -3.18 -4.41
CA ASP A 145 -7.57 -4.55 -4.20
C ASP A 145 -7.04 -5.17 -5.49
N LYS A 146 -6.22 -6.20 -5.34
CA LYS A 146 -5.53 -6.88 -6.45
C LYS A 146 -4.68 -5.93 -7.29
N PHE A 147 -4.09 -4.92 -6.64
CA PHE A 147 -3.22 -3.94 -7.30
C PHE A 147 -1.81 -4.52 -7.48
N VAL A 148 -1.50 -5.01 -8.67
CA VAL A 148 -0.18 -5.52 -9.01
C VAL A 148 0.71 -4.35 -9.42
N LEU A 149 1.56 -3.88 -8.49
CA LEU A 149 2.47 -2.74 -8.71
C LEU A 149 3.40 -2.97 -9.91
N ARG A 150 3.89 -4.21 -10.10
CA ARG A 150 4.76 -4.54 -11.23
C ARG A 150 4.09 -4.27 -12.57
N SER A 151 2.84 -4.69 -12.74
CA SER A 151 2.10 -4.43 -13.98
C SER A 151 1.90 -2.93 -14.23
N PHE A 152 1.75 -2.14 -13.18
CA PHE A 152 1.67 -0.68 -13.29
C PHE A 152 3.02 -0.08 -13.71
N ILE A 153 4.11 -0.53 -13.11
CA ILE A 153 5.49 -0.13 -13.45
C ILE A 153 5.79 -0.43 -14.92
N ASP A 154 5.51 -1.67 -15.35
CA ASP A 154 5.81 -2.12 -16.73
C ASP A 154 4.98 -1.33 -17.76
N ARG A 155 3.67 -1.11 -17.49
CA ARG A 155 2.77 -0.37 -18.39
C ARG A 155 3.21 1.08 -18.62
N HIS A 156 3.69 1.73 -17.58
CA HIS A 156 4.10 3.15 -17.63
C HIS A 156 5.63 3.33 -17.77
N SER A 157 6.39 2.23 -17.94
CA SER A 157 7.84 2.23 -18.06
C SER A 157 8.53 2.97 -16.90
N LEU A 158 8.03 2.76 -15.68
CA LEU A 158 8.53 3.42 -14.48
C LEU A 158 9.79 2.74 -13.97
N LYS A 159 10.67 3.50 -13.32
CA LYS A 159 11.89 3.00 -12.71
C LYS A 159 11.87 3.20 -11.19
N PRO A 160 11.95 2.15 -10.36
CA PRO A 160 12.08 2.30 -8.92
C PRO A 160 13.37 3.02 -8.56
N VAL A 161 13.26 4.11 -7.78
CA VAL A 161 14.41 4.93 -7.36
C VAL A 161 14.53 5.07 -5.85
N GLY A 162 13.47 4.83 -5.11
CA GLY A 162 13.48 4.87 -3.66
C GLY A 162 12.37 4.00 -3.08
N VAL A 163 12.64 3.39 -1.91
CA VAL A 163 11.68 2.54 -1.21
C VAL A 163 11.85 2.70 0.29
N THR A 164 10.73 2.67 1.00
CA THR A 164 10.67 2.48 2.45
C THR A 164 9.40 1.69 2.78
N MET A 165 9.23 1.33 4.04
CA MET A 165 8.03 0.62 4.47
C MET A 165 7.73 0.89 5.94
N PHE A 166 6.47 0.71 6.31
CA PHE A 166 6.04 0.60 7.70
C PHE A 166 5.09 -0.59 7.86
N ARG A 167 4.79 -0.94 9.10
CA ARG A 167 3.87 -2.04 9.41
C ARG A 167 2.67 -1.50 10.18
N THR A 168 1.55 -2.16 10.04
CA THR A 168 0.37 -1.96 10.87
C THR A 168 -0.18 -3.30 11.31
N GLN A 169 -0.83 -3.33 12.44
CA GLN A 169 -1.57 -4.48 12.95
C GLN A 169 -2.93 -4.01 13.47
N TRP A 170 -3.82 -4.95 13.72
CA TRP A 170 -5.08 -4.60 14.36
C TRP A 170 -4.82 -4.02 15.75
N ASP A 171 -5.47 -2.91 16.04
CA ASP A 171 -5.54 -2.26 17.33
C ASP A 171 -6.99 -1.84 17.65
N GLU A 172 -7.25 -1.41 18.87
CA GLU A 172 -8.61 -1.00 19.32
C GLU A 172 -9.17 0.19 18.53
N GLY A 173 -8.32 0.99 17.88
CA GLY A 173 -8.71 2.11 17.03
C GLY A 173 -9.13 1.69 15.64
N THR A 174 -8.68 0.51 15.17
CA THR A 174 -8.81 0.08 13.77
C THR A 174 -10.25 0.06 13.28
N ALA A 175 -11.18 -0.51 14.07
CA ALA A 175 -12.59 -0.56 13.68
C ALA A 175 -13.18 0.84 13.44
N GLY A 176 -12.88 1.79 14.33
CA GLY A 176 -13.34 3.17 14.19
C GLY A 176 -12.71 3.89 12.99
N VAL A 177 -11.44 3.67 12.71
CA VAL A 177 -10.76 4.21 11.53
C VAL A 177 -11.37 3.65 10.24
N MET A 178 -11.62 2.35 10.17
CA MET A 178 -12.26 1.71 9.03
C MET A 178 -13.67 2.26 8.77
N GLN A 179 -14.48 2.41 9.82
CA GLN A 179 -15.84 2.98 9.71
C GLN A 179 -15.80 4.41 9.18
N ARG A 180 -14.96 5.30 9.73
CA ARG A 180 -14.84 6.69 9.25
C ARG A 180 -14.31 6.78 7.82
N ALA A 181 -13.46 5.86 7.41
CA ALA A 181 -12.95 5.76 6.04
C ALA A 181 -13.92 5.06 5.06
N GLY A 182 -15.09 4.61 5.54
CA GLY A 182 -16.06 3.87 4.70
C GLY A 182 -15.58 2.50 4.25
N ILE A 183 -14.68 1.87 5.01
CA ILE A 183 -14.13 0.55 4.72
C ILE A 183 -15.05 -0.51 5.34
N ALA A 184 -15.52 -1.43 4.52
CA ALA A 184 -16.37 -2.54 4.97
C ALA A 184 -15.58 -3.56 5.81
N GLY A 185 -16.28 -4.30 6.67
CA GLY A 185 -15.70 -5.40 7.46
C GLY A 185 -14.97 -4.97 8.73
N ALA A 186 -15.27 -3.77 9.26
CA ALA A 186 -14.70 -3.28 10.52
C ALA A 186 -15.05 -4.16 11.74
N ASP A 187 -16.15 -4.89 11.66
CA ASP A 187 -16.68 -5.83 12.65
C ASP A 187 -16.28 -7.29 12.40
N VAL A 188 -15.61 -7.56 11.28
CA VAL A 188 -15.22 -8.93 10.90
C VAL A 188 -13.92 -9.32 11.60
N GLU A 189 -13.96 -10.47 12.28
CA GLU A 189 -12.79 -11.12 12.86
C GLU A 189 -12.39 -12.32 12.00
N LEU A 190 -11.17 -12.30 11.48
CA LEU A 190 -10.61 -13.42 10.74
C LEU A 190 -10.14 -14.50 11.71
N ARG A 191 -10.73 -15.69 11.63
CA ARG A 191 -10.33 -16.83 12.43
C ARG A 191 -9.36 -17.70 11.63
N ARG A 192 -8.29 -18.14 12.27
CA ARG A 192 -7.40 -19.15 11.67
C ARG A 192 -8.21 -20.41 11.35
N LYS A 193 -8.06 -20.90 10.14
CA LYS A 193 -8.61 -22.21 9.75
C LYS A 193 -8.05 -23.26 10.70
N ARG A 194 -8.91 -24.00 11.39
CA ARG A 194 -8.48 -25.11 12.23
C ARG A 194 -7.94 -26.19 11.30
N ILE A 195 -6.63 -26.37 11.29
CA ILE A 195 -6.01 -27.51 10.61
C ILE A 195 -6.23 -28.70 11.54
N GLU A 196 -7.16 -29.56 11.18
CA GLU A 196 -7.26 -30.86 11.85
C GLU A 196 -5.98 -31.64 11.57
N PRO A 197 -5.29 -32.15 12.61
CA PRO A 197 -4.15 -33.01 12.38
C PRO A 197 -4.58 -34.18 11.49
N LEU A 198 -3.80 -34.45 10.45
CA LEU A 198 -4.03 -35.58 9.59
C LEU A 198 -4.19 -36.85 10.49
N PRO A 199 -5.24 -37.66 10.27
CA PRO A 199 -5.43 -38.87 11.07
C PRO A 199 -4.16 -39.71 10.97
N TYR A 200 -3.69 -40.17 12.11
CA TYR A 200 -2.47 -40.97 12.19
C TYR A 200 -2.65 -42.23 11.33
N LYS A 201 -1.99 -42.26 10.17
CA LYS A 201 -2.00 -43.45 9.31
C LYS A 201 -0.87 -44.37 9.75
N LYS A 202 -1.26 -45.58 10.21
CA LYS A 202 -0.30 -46.68 10.32
C LYS A 202 0.10 -47.10 8.92
N LYS A 203 1.38 -47.00 8.60
CA LYS A 203 1.94 -47.58 7.39
C LYS A 203 2.39 -49.01 7.72
N ASP A 204 1.80 -50.00 7.03
CA ASP A 204 2.18 -51.40 7.12
C ASP A 204 2.19 -51.98 8.55
N GLY A 205 1.25 -51.58 9.40
CA GLY A 205 1.18 -52.08 10.79
C GLY A 205 2.25 -51.54 11.73
N ALA A 206 3.21 -50.74 11.24
CA ALA A 206 4.25 -50.14 12.07
C ALA A 206 3.73 -48.94 12.86
N ARG A 207 4.11 -48.83 14.13
CA ARG A 207 3.93 -47.61 14.91
C ARG A 207 5.07 -46.64 14.59
N TYR A 208 4.73 -45.43 14.19
CA TYR A 208 5.75 -44.35 14.23
C TYR A 208 6.10 -44.11 15.70
N ARG A 209 7.37 -44.27 16.03
CA ARG A 209 7.94 -43.89 17.31
C ARG A 209 8.33 -42.42 17.32
#